data_6e9e4e36b63b71a8275a000ce7d38b2f
#
_entry.id   6e9e4e36b63b71a8275a000ce7d38b2f
#
_cell.length_a   1.000
_cell.length_b   1.000
_cell.length_c   1.000
_cell.angle_alpha   90.00
_cell.angle_beta   90.00
_cell.angle_gamma   90.00
#
_symmetry.space_group_name_H-M   'P 1'
#
loop_
_entity.id
_entity.type
_entity.pdbx_description
1 polymer ?
#
loop_
_entity_poly.entity_id
_entity_poly.type
_entity_poly.pdbx_seq_one_letter_code
_entity_poly.pdbx_strand_id
1 'polypeptide(L)'
;MHTDTYTYRPLPNSLTIKESKIEGLGVFAKEFIPRETVLGVSHYYIGEEIKRTPLGGFYNHSEEPSCYSISSEDEVTLVTKRDVQEGEEITTHYSLVPWFAE
;
A
#
# COMPACT_ATOMS: atom_id res chain seq x y z
N MET A 1 -4.56 27.54 6.43
CA MET A 1 -4.89 26.97 6.28
C MET A 1 -4.91 26.47 6.36
N HIS A 2 -4.81 26.25 6.46
CA HIS A 2 -5.14 25.49 6.41
C HIS A 2 -5.39 24.98 6.75
N THR A 3 -5.61 25.12 6.84
CA THR A 3 -6.08 24.45 7.04
C THR A 3 -6.51 23.81 7.11
N ASP A 4 -7.02 23.95 7.23
CA ASP A 4 -7.61 23.24 7.23
C ASP A 4 -8.15 22.56 6.70
N THR A 5 -8.81 23.14 6.83
CA THR A 5 -9.42 22.40 5.77
C THR A 5 -8.54 21.32 5.22
N TYR A 6 -7.36 21.59 5.20
CA TYR A 6 -6.43 20.56 4.83
C TYR A 6 -6.41 19.51 5.94
N THR A 7 -6.57 18.25 5.57
CA THR A 7 -6.55 17.15 6.52
C THR A 7 -5.54 16.13 6.05
N TYR A 8 -4.59 15.83 6.89
CA TYR A 8 -3.61 14.78 6.56
C TYR A 8 -4.31 13.43 6.54
N ARG A 9 -4.11 12.68 5.48
CA ARG A 9 -4.69 11.35 5.35
C ARG A 9 -3.58 10.36 5.08
N PRO A 10 -3.22 9.55 6.07
CA PRO A 10 -2.15 8.56 5.88
C PRO A 10 -2.52 7.46 4.89
N LEU A 11 -3.82 7.24 4.67
CA LEU A 11 -4.29 6.27 3.69
C LEU A 11 -5.35 6.91 2.81
N PRO A 12 -5.51 6.43 1.56
CA PRO A 12 -6.63 6.86 0.73
C PRO A 12 -7.96 6.52 1.40
N ASN A 13 -9.02 7.23 1.00
CA ASN A 13 -10.34 6.97 1.56
C ASN A 13 -10.84 5.56 1.31
N SER A 14 -10.32 4.89 0.28
CA SER A 14 -10.75 3.54 -0.07
C SER A 14 -10.14 2.46 0.79
N LEU A 15 -9.21 2.82 1.69
CA LEU A 15 -8.47 1.83 2.47
C LEU A 15 -8.63 2.07 3.97
N THR A 16 -8.48 1.00 4.74
CA THR A 16 -8.49 1.07 6.20
C THR A 16 -7.57 0.01 6.77
N ILE A 17 -7.23 0.14 8.04
CA ILE A 17 -6.36 -0.81 8.73
C ILE A 17 -7.21 -1.63 9.69
N LYS A 18 -7.07 -2.95 9.62
CA LYS A 18 -7.78 -3.89 10.49
C LYS A 18 -6.88 -5.07 10.80
N GLU A 19 -7.31 -5.90 11.74
CA GLU A 19 -6.61 -7.14 12.02
C GLU A 19 -6.61 -8.03 10.78
N SER A 20 -5.45 -8.63 10.50
CA SER A 20 -5.25 -9.46 9.34
C SER A 20 -5.20 -10.92 9.75
N LYS A 21 -5.70 -11.80 8.89
CA LYS A 21 -5.56 -13.24 9.09
C LYS A 21 -4.17 -13.71 8.70
N ILE A 22 -3.41 -12.86 8.02
CA ILE A 22 -2.04 -13.20 7.60
C ILE A 22 -1.09 -12.90 8.74
N GLU A 23 -1.07 -11.65 9.19
CA GLU A 23 -0.16 -11.24 10.24
C GLU A 23 -0.60 -9.89 10.81
N GLY A 24 -0.76 -9.82 12.12
CA GLY A 24 -1.02 -8.57 12.83
C GLY A 24 -2.09 -7.72 12.20
N LEU A 25 -1.75 -6.45 11.92
CA LEU A 25 -2.65 -5.53 11.25
C LEU A 25 -2.40 -5.57 9.75
N GLY A 26 -3.41 -5.28 8.96
CA GLY A 26 -3.30 -5.24 7.52
C GLY A 26 -4.09 -4.08 6.95
N VAL A 27 -3.92 -3.82 5.66
CA VAL A 27 -4.65 -2.79 4.94
C VAL A 27 -5.77 -3.47 4.16
N PHE A 28 -6.99 -2.94 4.27
CA PHE A 28 -8.17 -3.55 3.66
C PHE A 28 -8.93 -2.54 2.83
N ALA A 29 -9.57 -3.03 1.77
CA ALA A 29 -10.40 -2.18 0.93
C ALA A 29 -11.70 -1.86 1.67
N LYS A 30 -12.05 -0.58 1.73
CA LYS A 30 -13.32 -0.14 2.32
C LYS A 30 -14.43 -0.12 1.27
N GLU A 31 -14.06 -0.24 0.01
CA GLU A 31 -14.99 -0.21 -1.11
C GLU A 31 -14.35 -0.95 -2.26
N PHE A 32 -15.12 -1.21 -3.30
CA PHE A 32 -14.62 -1.86 -4.51
C PHE A 32 -13.52 -1.00 -5.12
N ILE A 33 -12.41 -1.63 -5.50
CA ILE A 33 -11.30 -0.93 -6.16
C ILE A 33 -11.01 -1.64 -7.47
N PRO A 34 -11.17 -0.95 -8.61
CA PRO A 34 -10.91 -1.57 -9.92
C PRO A 34 -9.44 -1.91 -10.10
N ARG A 35 -9.19 -2.86 -10.97
CA ARG A 35 -7.84 -3.22 -11.38
C ARG A 35 -7.10 -2.00 -11.94
N GLU A 36 -5.77 -1.98 -11.75
CA GLU A 36 -4.89 -0.92 -12.25
C GLU A 36 -5.17 0.43 -11.59
N THR A 37 -5.61 0.40 -10.34
CA THR A 37 -5.82 1.62 -9.57
C THR A 37 -4.57 1.88 -8.73
N VAL A 38 -4.04 3.10 -8.82
CA VAL A 38 -2.91 3.51 -8.00
C VAL A 38 -3.42 3.75 -6.60
N LEU A 39 -2.93 2.98 -5.63
CA LEU A 39 -3.35 3.14 -4.24
C LEU A 39 -2.56 4.21 -3.52
N GLY A 40 -1.32 4.43 -3.93
CA GLY A 40 -0.48 5.44 -3.32
C GLY A 40 0.94 4.98 -3.18
N VAL A 41 1.76 5.84 -2.60
CA VAL A 41 3.17 5.57 -2.40
C VAL A 41 3.33 4.73 -1.13
N SER A 42 4.06 3.63 -1.23
CA SER A 42 4.31 2.78 -0.08
C SER A 42 5.64 3.12 0.59
N HIS A 43 6.61 3.55 -0.18
CA HIS A 43 7.95 3.87 0.34
C HIS A 43 8.55 5.01 -0.43
N TYR A 44 9.36 5.81 0.25
CA TYR A 44 10.16 6.88 -0.36
C TYR A 44 11.63 6.58 -0.17
N TYR A 45 12.41 6.93 -1.19
CA TYR A 45 13.88 6.92 -1.07
C TYR A 45 14.31 8.35 -0.75
N ILE A 46 14.94 8.53 0.39
CA ILE A 46 15.43 9.84 0.82
C ILE A 46 16.91 9.68 1.13
N GLY A 47 17.77 10.17 0.21
CA GLY A 47 19.18 9.93 0.33
C GLY A 47 19.46 8.44 0.28
N GLU A 48 20.09 7.91 1.32
CA GLU A 48 20.37 6.49 1.40
C GLU A 48 19.36 5.76 2.28
N GLU A 49 18.27 6.45 2.66
CA GLU A 49 17.27 5.87 3.55
C GLU A 49 16.01 5.54 2.80
N ILE A 50 15.30 4.54 3.32
CA ILE A 50 14.02 4.14 2.80
C ILE A 50 13.00 4.43 3.89
N LYS A 51 12.00 5.25 3.58
CA LYS A 51 10.97 5.63 4.53
C LYS A 51 9.65 5.01 4.11
N ARG A 52 8.95 4.39 5.05
CA ARG A 52 7.63 3.83 4.80
C ARG A 52 6.55 4.86 5.01
N THR A 53 5.51 4.79 4.17
CA THR A 53 4.27 5.48 4.45
C THR A 53 3.41 4.53 5.28
N PRO A 54 2.28 5.00 5.84
CA PRO A 54 1.36 4.07 6.51
C PRO A 54 0.90 2.94 5.61
N LEU A 55 0.70 3.20 4.32
CA LEU A 55 0.37 2.14 3.38
C LEU A 55 1.48 1.09 3.35
N GLY A 56 2.73 1.54 3.21
CA GLY A 56 3.87 0.62 3.15
C GLY A 56 4.17 -0.08 4.46
N GLY A 57 3.65 0.46 5.57
CA GLY A 57 3.92 -0.11 6.88
C GLY A 57 2.99 -1.24 7.27
N PHE A 58 1.85 -1.36 6.60
CA PHE A 58 0.82 -2.29 7.06
C PHE A 58 0.36 -3.31 6.04
N TYR A 59 0.70 -3.18 4.74
CA TYR A 59 0.28 -4.23 3.82
C TYR A 59 1.07 -5.51 4.11
N ASN A 60 0.48 -6.64 3.76
CA ASN A 60 1.07 -7.94 4.01
C ASN A 60 1.50 -8.62 2.72
N HIS A 61 2.33 -9.65 2.88
CA HIS A 61 2.81 -10.47 1.77
C HIS A 61 1.79 -11.55 1.43
N SER A 62 1.65 -11.88 0.15
CA SER A 62 0.85 -13.00 -0.29
C SER A 62 1.47 -13.59 -1.54
N GLU A 63 1.34 -14.92 -1.70
CA GLU A 63 1.78 -15.58 -2.94
C GLU A 63 0.80 -15.30 -4.07
N GLU A 64 -0.42 -14.87 -3.74
CA GLU A 64 -1.41 -14.46 -4.72
C GLU A 64 -1.86 -13.05 -4.38
N PRO A 65 -0.99 -12.07 -4.57
CA PRO A 65 -1.25 -10.72 -4.08
C PRO A 65 -2.31 -9.99 -4.89
N SER A 66 -2.95 -9.02 -4.25
CA SER A 66 -3.93 -8.17 -4.92
C SER A 66 -3.27 -7.00 -5.64
N CYS A 67 -2.00 -6.73 -5.36
CA CYS A 67 -1.31 -5.54 -5.87
C CYS A 67 0.09 -5.87 -6.35
N TYR A 68 0.65 -4.95 -7.12
CA TYR A 68 2.06 -5.00 -7.49
C TYR A 68 2.68 -3.64 -7.21
N SER A 69 4.00 -3.59 -7.17
CA SER A 69 4.75 -2.38 -6.86
C SER A 69 5.46 -1.86 -8.10
N ILE A 70 5.49 -0.53 -8.25
CA ILE A 70 6.25 0.12 -9.29
C ILE A 70 7.30 0.98 -8.60
N SER A 71 8.58 0.71 -8.89
CA SER A 71 9.68 1.47 -8.32
C SER A 71 10.16 2.53 -9.27
N SER A 72 10.50 3.70 -8.74
CA SER A 72 11.16 4.75 -9.49
C SER A 72 12.39 5.17 -8.70
N GLU A 73 13.04 6.27 -9.10
CA GLU A 73 14.21 6.74 -8.38
C GLU A 73 13.87 7.20 -6.97
N ASP A 74 12.67 7.74 -6.79
CA ASP A 74 12.30 8.41 -5.56
C ASP A 74 11.32 7.64 -4.70
N GLU A 75 10.61 6.69 -5.26
CA GLU A 75 9.50 6.11 -4.50
C GLU A 75 9.05 4.79 -5.07
N VAL A 76 8.28 4.06 -4.26
CA VAL A 76 7.62 2.83 -4.67
C VAL A 76 6.12 3.08 -4.55
N THR A 77 5.40 2.79 -5.63
CA THR A 77 3.96 3.01 -5.70
C THR A 77 3.25 1.67 -5.79
N LEU A 78 2.14 1.54 -5.07
CA LEU A 78 1.36 0.31 -5.03
C LEU A 78 0.16 0.44 -5.95
N VAL A 79 -0.06 -0.56 -6.82
CA VAL A 79 -1.12 -0.54 -7.82
C VAL A 79 -1.85 -1.87 -7.77
N THR A 80 -3.19 -1.83 -7.85
CA THR A 80 -3.96 -3.07 -7.86
C THR A 80 -3.71 -3.83 -9.16
N LYS A 81 -3.50 -5.15 -9.06
CA LYS A 81 -3.28 -5.97 -10.25
C LYS A 81 -4.56 -6.72 -10.67
N ARG A 82 -5.60 -6.66 -9.85
CA ARG A 82 -6.91 -7.20 -10.16
C ARG A 82 -7.95 -6.36 -9.44
N ASP A 83 -9.21 -6.61 -9.76
CA ASP A 83 -10.29 -5.96 -9.02
C ASP A 83 -10.21 -6.42 -7.56
N VAL A 84 -10.40 -5.49 -6.63
CA VAL A 84 -10.38 -5.77 -5.20
C VAL A 84 -11.75 -5.46 -4.65
N GLN A 85 -12.35 -6.45 -4.00
CA GLN A 85 -13.70 -6.29 -3.46
C GLN A 85 -13.64 -5.62 -2.10
N GLU A 86 -14.73 -4.98 -1.71
CA GLU A 86 -14.84 -4.42 -0.37
C GLU A 86 -14.54 -5.51 0.64
N GLY A 87 -13.68 -5.21 1.60
CA GLY A 87 -13.32 -6.16 2.65
C GLY A 87 -12.11 -7.02 2.36
N GLU A 88 -11.60 -6.97 1.13
CA GLU A 88 -10.40 -7.75 0.80
C GLU A 88 -9.15 -7.08 1.29
N GLU A 89 -8.16 -7.88 1.66
CA GLU A 89 -6.90 -7.34 2.14
C GLU A 89 -6.00 -6.94 0.97
N ILE A 90 -5.28 -5.84 1.16
CA ILE A 90 -4.30 -5.35 0.20
C ILE A 90 -2.99 -6.07 0.48
N THR A 91 -2.51 -6.82 -0.49
CA THR A 91 -1.30 -7.63 -0.34
C THR A 91 -0.40 -7.43 -1.55
N THR A 92 0.88 -7.70 -1.36
CA THR A 92 1.83 -7.68 -2.46
C THR A 92 2.82 -8.80 -2.22
N HIS A 93 3.59 -9.16 -3.26
CA HIS A 93 4.61 -10.18 -3.13
C HIS A 93 5.92 -9.45 -2.81
N TYR A 94 6.50 -9.75 -1.65
CA TYR A 94 7.67 -9.01 -1.17
C TYR A 94 8.85 -9.06 -2.13
N SER A 95 9.00 -10.17 -2.86
CA SER A 95 10.14 -10.29 -3.77
C SER A 95 10.08 -9.28 -4.91
N LEU A 96 8.96 -8.61 -5.09
CA LEU A 96 8.84 -7.57 -6.13
C LEU A 96 9.34 -6.22 -5.63
N VAL A 97 9.72 -6.13 -4.36
CA VAL A 97 10.21 -4.89 -3.76
C VAL A 97 11.71 -5.07 -3.49
N PRO A 98 12.59 -4.34 -4.19
CA PRO A 98 14.03 -4.63 -4.19
C PRO A 98 14.69 -4.77 -2.83
N TRP A 99 14.32 -3.98 -1.84
CA TRP A 99 15.00 -4.07 -0.55
C TRP A 99 14.59 -5.29 0.27
N PHE A 100 13.63 -6.07 -0.18
CA PHE A 100 13.30 -7.33 0.46
C PHE A 100 14.10 -8.48 -0.11
N ALA A 101 14.90 -8.23 -1.13
CA ALA A 101 15.67 -9.27 -1.79
C ALA A 101 17.00 -9.56 -1.11
N GLU A 102 17.32 -8.85 -0.07
CA GLU A 102 18.60 -9.03 0.62
C GLU A 102 18.62 -10.28 1.45
#